data_751e242134eb53bdc9aa9439cc3541f5
#
_entry.id   751e242134eb53bdc9aa9439cc3541f5
#
_cell.length_a   1.000
_cell.length_b   1.000
_cell.length_c   1.000
_cell.angle_alpha   90.00
_cell.angle_beta   90.00
_cell.angle_gamma   90.00
#
_symmetry.space_group_name_H-M   'P 1'
#
loop_
_entity.id
_entity.type
_entity.pdbx_description
1 polymer ?
#
loop_
_entity_poly.entity_id
_entity_poly.type
_entity_poly.pdbx_seq_one_letter_code
_entity_poly.pdbx_strand_id
1 'polypeptide(L)'
;MVAGCSNTKTKQSSSDSSLQSQSSIDAKYINLTMVTPKTINPITNTDKSVGYIMNLVYDSLFTIDENYNVIPQLVKEYNIAQDGMSIDIKLKDAKWHDGKNVTSNDVNYTIGLIQKSADSPYNEFTKNIASVNIKSDKDFTIKFKARYAFSIDSLIFPIVSQNHLDSKDVNDKNNNMIGNGKYKIESYTEREGMVLSVNKDYYEEVPKTMKNIKVGMVPNEDARTSMVMALDSDITNVTLNDLSKFQEKEFNITKYQGRDYECVLFNYNNPFFKDVNFRKAIAHSIDKDRIISEGYMDDATPVNFPLNSKSKYYNSEMKDLEFNKDKAIECLAKVEYANVNSVNQNDNKVKNQKKSAKKNSKKLTPEEEAKAKKAEEDRIKKEAEEKKNREKEEVKKSLSEMNLKIIVNRDNSERIKTANIINENLKAIGINSTINQLSDKDMENALNSKNYDLALVGWKLSIIPDASSIIASSGYTDDKLNGYMSALTSSTSEIETKKAYKDVQTYIKDNATFISLAVRNNYIVSNSRLKGKITPNDFDVYEGISNLDIKSNESN
;
A
#
# COMPACT_ATOMS: atom_id res chain seq x y z
N MET A 1 -71.06 20.76 -51.53
CA MET A 1 -71.98 19.86 -50.81
C MET A 1 -71.26 19.48 -49.52
N VAL A 2 -71.49 20.23 -48.51
CA VAL A 2 -72.06 20.01 -47.18
C VAL A 2 -71.39 18.84 -46.47
N ALA A 3 -70.45 19.05 -45.64
CA ALA A 3 -70.20 19.46 -44.27
C ALA A 3 -71.09 18.78 -43.22
N GLY A 4 -70.52 18.03 -42.34
CA GLY A 4 -71.11 17.50 -41.11
C GLY A 4 -70.06 17.39 -40.00
N CYS A 5 -69.99 18.44 -39.16
CA CYS A 5 -69.22 18.39 -37.93
C CYS A 5 -69.98 17.65 -36.84
N SER A 6 -69.40 16.68 -36.18
CA SER A 6 -69.87 16.21 -34.88
C SER A 6 -68.75 16.36 -33.82
N ASN A 7 -69.03 17.22 -32.86
CA ASN A 7 -68.22 17.42 -31.65
C ASN A 7 -68.34 16.21 -30.74
N THR A 8 -67.22 15.56 -30.50
CA THR A 8 -67.09 14.58 -29.39
C THR A 8 -66.11 15.15 -28.37
N LYS A 9 -66.61 15.55 -27.19
CA LYS A 9 -65.80 15.91 -26.04
C LYS A 9 -65.07 14.69 -25.50
N THR A 10 -63.79 14.62 -25.74
CA THR A 10 -62.93 13.66 -25.06
C THR A 10 -62.51 14.22 -23.72
N LYS A 11 -62.93 13.56 -22.64
CA LYS A 11 -62.42 13.79 -21.30
C LYS A 11 -60.94 13.42 -21.27
N GLN A 12 -60.08 14.35 -21.01
CA GLN A 12 -58.69 14.18 -20.65
C GLN A 12 -58.63 13.63 -19.24
N SER A 13 -58.41 12.31 -19.10
CA SER A 13 -57.99 11.72 -17.84
C SER A 13 -56.47 11.91 -17.73
N SER A 14 -56.03 12.78 -16.86
CA SER A 14 -54.66 12.87 -16.40
C SER A 14 -54.32 11.60 -15.64
N SER A 15 -53.73 10.63 -16.27
CA SER A 15 -53.01 9.53 -15.60
C SER A 15 -51.61 10.04 -15.29
N ASP A 16 -51.43 10.53 -14.06
CA ASP A 16 -50.13 10.57 -13.42
C ASP A 16 -49.58 9.14 -13.33
N SER A 17 -48.89 8.69 -14.36
CA SER A 17 -48.05 7.56 -14.26
C SER A 17 -46.73 8.01 -13.66
N SER A 18 -46.67 8.07 -12.30
CA SER A 18 -45.42 7.96 -11.60
C SER A 18 -44.80 6.62 -12.02
N LEU A 19 -43.80 6.68 -12.88
CA LEU A 19 -42.86 5.57 -13.14
C LEU A 19 -42.09 5.35 -11.82
N GLN A 20 -42.71 4.58 -10.91
CA GLN A 20 -41.95 3.86 -9.91
C GLN A 20 -41.11 2.84 -10.69
N SER A 21 -39.83 3.15 -10.86
CA SER A 21 -38.83 2.15 -11.22
C SER A 21 -38.85 1.10 -10.12
N GLN A 22 -39.58 0.01 -10.33
CA GLN A 22 -39.45 -1.17 -9.50
C GLN A 22 -38.02 -1.65 -9.65
N SER A 23 -37.21 -1.52 -8.60
CA SER A 23 -35.88 -2.13 -8.56
C SER A 23 -36.02 -3.61 -8.86
N SER A 24 -35.23 -4.13 -9.79
CA SER A 24 -35.21 -5.55 -10.14
C SER A 24 -34.56 -6.43 -9.03
N ILE A 25 -34.17 -5.82 -7.92
CA ILE A 25 -33.50 -6.45 -6.80
C ILE A 25 -34.44 -7.46 -6.11
N ASP A 26 -34.03 -8.73 -6.08
CA ASP A 26 -34.70 -9.75 -5.29
C ASP A 26 -34.52 -9.48 -3.78
N ALA A 27 -35.64 -9.26 -3.07
CA ALA A 27 -35.63 -8.95 -1.65
C ALA A 27 -35.05 -10.04 -0.74
N LYS A 28 -34.85 -11.25 -1.28
CA LYS A 28 -34.31 -12.41 -0.52
C LYS A 28 -32.80 -12.58 -0.64
N TYR A 29 -32.16 -11.81 -1.52
CA TYR A 29 -30.73 -11.94 -1.79
C TYR A 29 -30.01 -10.62 -1.54
N ILE A 30 -28.74 -10.69 -1.13
CA ILE A 30 -27.79 -9.63 -1.49
C ILE A 30 -27.42 -9.82 -2.95
N ASN A 31 -27.52 -8.75 -3.73
CA ASN A 31 -27.16 -8.74 -5.13
C ASN A 31 -25.80 -8.06 -5.27
N LEU A 32 -24.81 -8.81 -5.70
CA LEU A 32 -23.45 -8.34 -5.99
C LEU A 32 -23.20 -8.39 -7.50
N THR A 33 -22.13 -7.78 -7.92
CA THR A 33 -21.64 -7.86 -9.29
C THR A 33 -20.14 -8.14 -9.32
N MET A 34 -19.69 -8.85 -10.34
CA MET A 34 -18.29 -9.02 -10.70
C MET A 34 -18.09 -8.78 -12.18
N VAL A 35 -16.89 -8.40 -12.59
CA VAL A 35 -16.54 -8.35 -14.00
C VAL A 35 -16.61 -9.77 -14.58
N THR A 36 -17.04 -9.90 -15.83
CA THR A 36 -17.11 -11.21 -16.50
C THR A 36 -15.74 -11.91 -16.41
N PRO A 37 -15.63 -13.03 -15.69
CA PRO A 37 -14.35 -13.62 -15.36
C PRO A 37 -13.71 -14.33 -16.56
N LYS A 38 -12.40 -14.23 -16.69
CA LYS A 38 -11.61 -15.13 -17.55
C LYS A 38 -11.53 -16.52 -16.92
N THR A 39 -11.44 -16.56 -15.60
CA THR A 39 -11.44 -17.75 -14.76
C THR A 39 -12.02 -17.43 -13.39
N ILE A 40 -12.71 -18.38 -12.77
CA ILE A 40 -13.12 -18.34 -11.36
C ILE A 40 -12.19 -19.16 -10.46
N ASN A 41 -11.11 -19.73 -11.02
CA ASN A 41 -10.10 -20.41 -10.21
C ASN A 41 -9.38 -19.39 -9.32
N PRO A 42 -9.48 -19.47 -7.97
CA PRO A 42 -8.91 -18.48 -7.07
C PRO A 42 -7.38 -18.39 -7.16
N ILE A 43 -6.70 -19.46 -7.64
CA ILE A 43 -5.22 -19.51 -7.71
C ILE A 43 -4.67 -18.75 -8.92
N THR A 44 -5.42 -18.69 -10.03
CA THR A 44 -4.97 -18.08 -11.29
C THR A 44 -5.76 -16.82 -11.66
N ASN A 45 -6.80 -16.49 -10.89
CA ASN A 45 -7.58 -15.28 -11.12
C ASN A 45 -6.78 -14.03 -10.74
N THR A 46 -6.74 -13.05 -11.65
CA THR A 46 -6.09 -11.74 -11.46
C THR A 46 -7.08 -10.58 -11.37
N ASP A 47 -8.37 -10.83 -11.63
CA ASP A 47 -9.42 -9.81 -11.51
C ASP A 47 -9.84 -9.66 -10.04
N LYS A 48 -9.82 -8.41 -9.54
CA LYS A 48 -10.12 -8.13 -8.13
C LYS A 48 -11.58 -8.43 -7.78
N SER A 49 -12.53 -8.05 -8.65
CA SER A 49 -13.94 -8.22 -8.36
C SER A 49 -14.33 -9.71 -8.27
N VAL A 50 -13.71 -10.54 -9.10
CA VAL A 50 -13.82 -12.00 -9.02
C VAL A 50 -13.14 -12.53 -7.76
N GLY A 51 -11.96 -12.03 -7.42
CA GLY A 51 -11.23 -12.41 -6.20
C GLY A 51 -12.06 -12.17 -4.94
N TYR A 52 -12.72 -11.02 -4.82
CA TYR A 52 -13.59 -10.70 -3.69
C TYR A 52 -14.79 -11.67 -3.56
N ILE A 53 -15.36 -12.11 -4.67
CA ILE A 53 -16.41 -13.14 -4.64
C ILE A 53 -15.84 -14.50 -4.23
N MET A 54 -14.64 -14.84 -4.71
CA MET A 54 -13.98 -16.10 -4.36
C MET A 54 -13.57 -16.16 -2.88
N ASN A 55 -13.30 -15.03 -2.22
CA ASN A 55 -13.07 -14.98 -0.76
C ASN A 55 -14.29 -15.41 0.07
N LEU A 56 -15.50 -15.36 -0.49
CA LEU A 56 -16.70 -15.89 0.17
C LEU A 56 -16.79 -17.42 0.06
N VAL A 57 -16.10 -18.01 -0.92
CA VAL A 57 -16.19 -19.43 -1.30
C VAL A 57 -15.00 -20.24 -0.79
N TYR A 58 -13.82 -19.61 -0.67
CA TYR A 58 -12.57 -20.27 -0.28
C TYR A 58 -11.95 -19.59 0.94
N ASP A 59 -11.58 -20.40 1.92
CA ASP A 59 -10.78 -19.96 3.06
C ASP A 59 -9.29 -20.24 2.83
N SER A 60 -8.48 -19.47 3.51
CA SER A 60 -7.01 -19.57 3.55
C SER A 60 -6.54 -20.19 4.88
N LEU A 61 -5.23 -20.49 5.00
CA LEU A 61 -4.69 -20.87 6.31
C LEU A 61 -4.84 -19.74 7.31
N PHE A 62 -4.49 -18.53 6.89
CA PHE A 62 -4.66 -17.28 7.63
C PHE A 62 -5.40 -16.27 6.76
N THR A 63 -6.07 -15.30 7.37
CA THR A 63 -6.73 -14.19 6.72
C THR A 63 -6.31 -12.86 7.34
N ILE A 64 -6.84 -11.74 6.87
CA ILE A 64 -6.51 -10.40 7.33
C ILE A 64 -7.75 -9.76 7.91
N ASP A 65 -7.64 -9.20 9.12
CA ASP A 65 -8.69 -8.41 9.74
C ASP A 65 -8.78 -6.98 9.16
N GLU A 66 -9.74 -6.19 9.62
CA GLU A 66 -9.95 -4.78 9.24
C GLU A 66 -8.78 -3.84 9.59
N ASN A 67 -7.85 -4.30 10.44
CA ASN A 67 -6.66 -3.58 10.86
C ASN A 67 -5.38 -4.08 10.15
N TYR A 68 -5.53 -4.90 9.12
CA TYR A 68 -4.43 -5.53 8.38
C TYR A 68 -3.55 -6.44 9.26
N ASN A 69 -4.11 -7.03 10.32
CA ASN A 69 -3.44 -8.06 11.10
C ASN A 69 -3.80 -9.43 10.55
N VAL A 70 -2.79 -10.27 10.44
CA VAL A 70 -2.98 -11.67 10.05
C VAL A 70 -3.54 -12.45 11.23
N ILE A 71 -4.67 -13.16 11.00
CA ILE A 71 -5.36 -13.97 11.97
C ILE A 71 -5.57 -15.40 11.42
N PRO A 72 -5.60 -16.45 12.29
CA PRO A 72 -5.86 -17.82 11.86
C PRO A 72 -7.27 -17.97 11.26
N GLN A 73 -7.38 -18.66 10.10
CA GLN A 73 -8.67 -19.02 9.49
C GLN A 73 -8.86 -20.54 9.51
N LEU A 74 -8.25 -21.30 8.61
CA LEU A 74 -8.26 -22.78 8.67
C LEU A 74 -7.34 -23.35 9.75
N VAL A 75 -6.43 -22.55 10.28
CA VAL A 75 -5.49 -22.96 11.33
C VAL A 75 -6.15 -22.97 12.69
N LYS A 76 -6.05 -24.09 13.40
CA LYS A 76 -6.46 -24.24 14.80
C LYS A 76 -5.36 -23.84 15.76
N GLU A 77 -4.15 -24.32 15.50
CA GLU A 77 -2.96 -24.10 16.31
C GLU A 77 -1.74 -24.00 15.38
N TYR A 78 -0.77 -23.19 15.73
CA TYR A 78 0.51 -23.13 15.04
C TYR A 78 1.65 -22.80 15.99
N ASN A 79 2.85 -23.23 15.62
CA ASN A 79 4.07 -22.92 16.36
C ASN A 79 5.22 -22.65 15.38
N ILE A 80 5.84 -21.49 15.51
CA ILE A 80 7.03 -21.13 14.73
C ILE A 80 8.24 -21.75 15.43
N ALA A 81 9.09 -22.47 14.69
CA ALA A 81 10.33 -22.97 15.21
C ALA A 81 11.24 -21.83 15.66
N GLN A 82 12.05 -22.07 16.68
CA GLN A 82 12.91 -21.07 17.31
C GLN A 82 13.93 -20.45 16.33
N ASP A 83 14.33 -21.21 15.32
CA ASP A 83 15.21 -20.74 14.24
C ASP A 83 14.48 -19.96 13.13
N GLY A 84 13.13 -19.87 13.18
CA GLY A 84 12.31 -19.21 12.17
C GLY A 84 12.28 -19.89 10.80
N MET A 85 12.79 -21.14 10.70
CA MET A 85 12.90 -21.86 9.43
C MET A 85 11.73 -22.79 9.14
N SER A 86 10.79 -22.93 10.08
CA SER A 86 9.59 -23.74 9.88
C SER A 86 8.45 -23.32 10.79
N ILE A 87 7.23 -23.70 10.37
CA ILE A 87 6.00 -23.54 11.14
C ILE A 87 5.29 -24.87 11.20
N ASP A 88 5.02 -25.37 12.41
CA ASP A 88 4.10 -26.47 12.65
C ASP A 88 2.67 -25.96 12.67
N ILE A 89 1.79 -26.59 11.91
CA ILE A 89 0.39 -26.16 11.76
C ILE A 89 -0.53 -27.35 12.00
N LYS A 90 -1.62 -27.07 12.74
CA LYS A 90 -2.75 -27.96 12.91
C LYS A 90 -4.02 -27.32 12.36
N LEU A 91 -4.73 -28.02 11.49
CA LEU A 91 -5.97 -27.54 10.86
C LEU A 91 -7.18 -27.70 11.80
N LYS A 92 -8.15 -26.80 11.65
CA LYS A 92 -9.53 -26.95 12.16
C LYS A 92 -10.23 -28.12 11.47
N ASP A 93 -11.39 -28.54 12.01
CA ASP A 93 -12.23 -29.59 11.42
C ASP A 93 -13.11 -29.01 10.29
N ALA A 94 -12.47 -28.42 9.30
CA ALA A 94 -13.11 -27.84 8.13
C ALA A 94 -13.43 -28.91 7.08
N LYS A 95 -14.52 -28.67 6.32
CA LYS A 95 -14.96 -29.52 5.22
C LYS A 95 -15.05 -28.73 3.92
N TRP A 96 -14.79 -29.40 2.83
CA TRP A 96 -15.17 -28.96 1.51
C TRP A 96 -16.69 -28.95 1.35
N HIS A 97 -17.22 -28.17 0.42
CA HIS A 97 -18.66 -28.05 0.16
C HIS A 97 -19.31 -29.38 -0.31
N ASP A 98 -18.50 -30.39 -0.68
CA ASP A 98 -18.94 -31.75 -0.98
C ASP A 98 -18.98 -32.68 0.24
N GLY A 99 -18.66 -32.16 1.44
CA GLY A 99 -18.65 -32.87 2.70
C GLY A 99 -17.36 -33.59 3.06
N LYS A 100 -16.36 -33.66 2.16
CA LYS A 100 -15.04 -34.24 2.44
C LYS A 100 -14.25 -33.31 3.37
N ASN A 101 -13.30 -33.87 4.12
CA ASN A 101 -12.45 -33.08 5.01
C ASN A 101 -11.40 -32.28 4.23
N VAL A 102 -11.13 -31.05 4.67
CA VAL A 102 -9.94 -30.31 4.29
C VAL A 102 -8.75 -30.95 4.98
N THR A 103 -7.68 -31.21 4.23
CA THR A 103 -6.51 -31.96 4.71
C THR A 103 -5.18 -31.25 4.44
N SER A 104 -4.13 -31.70 5.11
CA SER A 104 -2.74 -31.28 4.87
C SER A 104 -2.30 -31.53 3.43
N ASN A 105 -2.87 -32.54 2.74
CA ASN A 105 -2.59 -32.80 1.33
C ASN A 105 -3.12 -31.69 0.43
N ASP A 106 -4.28 -31.11 0.72
CA ASP A 106 -4.84 -29.99 -0.03
C ASP A 106 -3.93 -28.74 0.09
N VAL A 107 -3.38 -28.49 1.28
CA VAL A 107 -2.43 -27.41 1.52
C VAL A 107 -1.15 -27.60 0.69
N ASN A 108 -0.56 -28.80 0.74
CA ASN A 108 0.63 -29.14 -0.03
C ASN A 108 0.37 -29.02 -1.55
N TYR A 109 -0.78 -29.52 -2.00
CA TYR A 109 -1.20 -29.41 -3.40
C TYR A 109 -1.34 -27.95 -3.83
N THR A 110 -2.03 -27.12 -3.03
CA THR A 110 -2.23 -25.69 -3.33
C THR A 110 -0.90 -24.95 -3.47
N ILE A 111 0.03 -25.14 -2.53
CA ILE A 111 1.35 -24.52 -2.58
C ILE A 111 2.10 -24.95 -3.86
N GLY A 112 2.09 -26.24 -4.16
CA GLY A 112 2.72 -26.77 -5.38
C GLY A 112 2.08 -26.24 -6.67
N LEU A 113 0.75 -26.01 -6.68
CA LEU A 113 0.02 -25.42 -7.80
C LEU A 113 0.43 -23.96 -8.01
N ILE A 114 0.46 -23.16 -6.94
CA ILE A 114 0.89 -21.75 -7.01
C ILE A 114 2.33 -21.65 -7.55
N GLN A 115 3.27 -22.43 -6.99
CA GLN A 115 4.68 -22.41 -7.40
C GLN A 115 4.91 -22.81 -8.86
N LYS A 116 4.00 -23.57 -9.45
CA LYS A 116 4.06 -23.99 -10.87
C LYS A 116 3.32 -23.02 -11.81
N SER A 117 2.44 -22.18 -11.29
CA SER A 117 1.60 -21.26 -12.08
C SER A 117 2.30 -19.90 -12.21
N ALA A 118 2.99 -19.65 -13.33
CA ALA A 118 3.75 -18.41 -13.54
C ALA A 118 2.88 -17.14 -13.36
N ASP A 119 1.61 -17.21 -13.72
CA ASP A 119 0.67 -16.09 -13.68
C ASP A 119 -0.13 -16.00 -12.36
N SER A 120 0.17 -16.84 -11.37
CA SER A 120 -0.54 -16.78 -10.09
C SER A 120 -0.21 -15.49 -9.34
N PRO A 121 -1.22 -14.73 -8.89
CA PRO A 121 -1.01 -13.53 -8.06
C PRO A 121 -0.38 -13.86 -6.69
N TYR A 122 -0.32 -15.14 -6.33
CA TYR A 122 0.22 -15.64 -5.05
C TYR A 122 1.66 -16.16 -5.15
N ASN A 123 2.36 -16.00 -6.29
CA ASN A 123 3.74 -16.47 -6.44
C ASN A 123 4.68 -15.91 -5.38
N GLU A 124 4.58 -14.60 -5.09
CA GLU A 124 5.39 -13.94 -4.07
C GLU A 124 5.15 -14.50 -2.66
N PHE A 125 3.94 -14.99 -2.37
CA PHE A 125 3.56 -15.56 -1.09
C PHE A 125 4.21 -16.93 -0.85
N THR A 126 4.44 -17.70 -1.89
CA THR A 126 5.00 -19.07 -1.77
C THR A 126 6.48 -19.16 -2.10
N LYS A 127 7.11 -18.09 -2.59
CA LYS A 127 8.51 -18.11 -3.06
C LYS A 127 9.52 -18.58 -2.02
N ASN A 128 9.29 -18.27 -0.73
CA ASN A 128 10.15 -18.66 0.38
C ASN A 128 9.81 -20.05 0.94
N ILE A 129 8.71 -20.69 0.52
CA ILE A 129 8.34 -22.02 0.97
C ILE A 129 9.25 -23.05 0.27
N ALA A 130 9.94 -23.88 1.07
CA ALA A 130 10.80 -24.94 0.57
C ALA A 130 10.03 -26.27 0.40
N SER A 131 9.24 -26.66 1.40
CA SER A 131 8.47 -27.90 1.40
C SER A 131 7.37 -27.91 2.44
N VAL A 132 6.40 -28.79 2.26
CA VAL A 132 5.38 -29.14 3.26
C VAL A 132 5.60 -30.59 3.69
N ASN A 133 5.85 -30.81 4.97
CA ASN A 133 6.04 -32.16 5.54
C ASN A 133 4.75 -32.57 6.24
N ILE A 134 4.00 -33.48 5.64
CA ILE A 134 2.73 -33.98 6.16
C ILE A 134 2.99 -34.98 7.28
N LYS A 135 2.39 -34.77 8.46
CA LYS A 135 2.44 -35.67 9.62
C LYS A 135 1.15 -36.50 9.74
N SER A 136 0.02 -35.87 9.45
CA SER A 136 -1.32 -36.49 9.41
C SER A 136 -2.24 -35.66 8.50
N ASP A 137 -3.50 -36.07 8.38
CA ASP A 137 -4.51 -35.30 7.62
C ASP A 137 -4.68 -33.86 8.13
N LYS A 138 -4.37 -33.60 9.40
CA LYS A 138 -4.57 -32.28 10.01
C LYS A 138 -3.28 -31.61 10.48
N ASP A 139 -2.19 -32.35 10.59
CA ASP A 139 -0.93 -31.84 11.14
C ASP A 139 0.17 -31.89 10.08
N PHE A 140 0.84 -30.77 9.89
CA PHE A 140 1.96 -30.64 8.94
C PHE A 140 2.93 -29.55 9.35
N THR A 141 4.11 -29.56 8.75
CA THR A 141 5.15 -28.53 8.92
C THR A 141 5.44 -27.89 7.58
N ILE A 142 5.33 -26.57 7.49
CA ILE A 142 5.87 -25.79 6.36
C ILE A 142 7.32 -25.43 6.69
N LYS A 143 8.26 -25.78 5.79
CA LYS A 143 9.67 -25.40 5.86
C LYS A 143 9.96 -24.26 4.90
N PHE A 144 10.76 -23.29 5.33
CA PHE A 144 11.17 -22.13 4.54
C PHE A 144 12.59 -22.28 4.00
N LYS A 145 12.88 -21.65 2.87
CA LYS A 145 14.21 -21.58 2.25
C LYS A 145 15.17 -20.70 3.06
N ALA A 146 14.63 -19.64 3.65
CA ALA A 146 15.33 -18.70 4.50
C ALA A 146 14.42 -18.20 5.61
N ARG A 147 15.02 -17.76 6.71
CA ARG A 147 14.30 -17.06 7.78
C ARG A 147 13.60 -15.83 7.22
N TYR A 148 12.33 -15.63 7.58
CA TYR A 148 11.53 -14.52 7.12
C TYR A 148 10.50 -14.11 8.16
N ALA A 149 10.58 -12.88 8.63
CA ALA A 149 9.74 -12.34 9.71
C ALA A 149 8.23 -12.43 9.42
N PHE A 150 7.86 -12.38 8.13
CA PHE A 150 6.47 -12.36 7.66
C PHE A 150 6.03 -13.71 7.09
N SER A 151 6.59 -14.80 7.59
CA SER A 151 6.29 -16.14 7.09
C SER A 151 4.82 -16.52 7.28
N ILE A 152 4.16 -16.11 8.40
CA ILE A 152 2.72 -16.30 8.61
C ILE A 152 1.92 -15.41 7.66
N ASP A 153 2.32 -14.15 7.50
CA ASP A 153 1.67 -13.18 6.62
C ASP A 153 1.67 -13.62 5.15
N SER A 154 2.59 -14.52 4.77
CA SER A 154 2.63 -15.13 3.45
C SER A 154 1.67 -16.31 3.24
N LEU A 155 0.91 -16.75 4.25
CA LEU A 155 0.01 -17.89 4.20
C LEU A 155 -1.48 -17.50 4.07
N ILE A 156 -1.76 -16.38 3.41
CA ILE A 156 -3.11 -15.82 3.23
C ILE A 156 -3.72 -16.09 1.85
N PHE A 157 -3.20 -17.03 1.09
CA PHE A 157 -3.76 -17.47 -0.18
C PHE A 157 -4.85 -18.54 0.01
N PRO A 158 -5.88 -18.57 -0.86
CA PRO A 158 -6.97 -19.55 -0.77
C PRO A 158 -6.45 -20.98 -0.91
N ILE A 159 -6.98 -21.90 -0.09
CA ILE A 159 -6.69 -23.33 -0.19
C ILE A 159 -7.70 -23.97 -1.15
N VAL A 160 -7.21 -24.81 -2.06
CA VAL A 160 -8.02 -25.53 -3.05
C VAL A 160 -7.90 -27.04 -2.87
N SER A 161 -8.96 -27.77 -3.23
CA SER A 161 -9.02 -29.21 -3.07
C SER A 161 -8.22 -29.92 -4.15
N GLN A 162 -7.33 -30.83 -3.74
CA GLN A 162 -6.61 -31.71 -4.65
C GLN A 162 -7.57 -32.56 -5.53
N ASN A 163 -8.71 -32.98 -4.97
CA ASN A 163 -9.65 -33.86 -5.66
C ASN A 163 -10.49 -33.16 -6.74
N HIS A 164 -10.55 -31.82 -6.75
CA HIS A 164 -11.44 -31.07 -7.63
C HIS A 164 -10.69 -30.24 -8.70
N LEU A 165 -9.41 -30.04 -8.55
CA LEU A 165 -8.57 -29.31 -9.52
C LEU A 165 -7.61 -30.23 -10.31
N ASP A 166 -7.69 -31.54 -10.11
CA ASP A 166 -6.92 -32.52 -10.90
C ASP A 166 -7.45 -32.69 -12.33
N SER A 167 -8.46 -31.90 -12.74
CA SER A 167 -8.88 -31.87 -14.14
C SER A 167 -7.78 -31.25 -15.00
N LYS A 168 -7.62 -31.77 -16.19
CA LYS A 168 -6.53 -31.45 -17.15
C LYS A 168 -6.42 -29.97 -17.53
N ASP A 169 -7.42 -29.17 -17.17
CA ASP A 169 -7.43 -27.71 -17.35
C ASP A 169 -7.95 -27.01 -16.08
N VAL A 170 -7.02 -26.47 -15.31
CA VAL A 170 -7.33 -25.67 -14.08
C VAL A 170 -8.14 -24.40 -14.38
N ASN A 171 -8.25 -24.01 -15.64
CA ASN A 171 -9.02 -22.87 -16.11
C ASN A 171 -10.33 -23.29 -16.81
N ASP A 172 -10.67 -24.59 -16.80
CA ASP A 172 -11.94 -25.05 -17.38
C ASP A 172 -13.11 -24.43 -16.60
N LYS A 173 -13.87 -23.60 -17.29
CA LYS A 173 -15.04 -22.88 -16.77
C LYS A 173 -16.17 -23.81 -16.31
N ASN A 174 -16.15 -25.06 -16.73
CA ASN A 174 -17.11 -26.09 -16.34
C ASN A 174 -16.67 -26.89 -15.09
N ASN A 175 -15.48 -26.61 -14.54
CA ASN A 175 -15.06 -27.22 -13.29
C ASN A 175 -16.01 -26.81 -12.16
N ASN A 176 -16.63 -27.79 -11.52
CA ASN A 176 -17.37 -27.60 -10.29
C ASN A 176 -16.39 -27.14 -9.20
N MET A 177 -16.24 -25.83 -9.09
CA MET A 177 -15.35 -25.20 -8.09
C MET A 177 -15.93 -25.42 -6.70
N ILE A 178 -15.35 -26.36 -5.98
CA ILE A 178 -15.75 -26.71 -4.61
C ILE A 178 -14.81 -26.01 -3.64
N GLY A 179 -15.37 -25.06 -2.89
CA GLY A 179 -14.67 -24.34 -1.84
C GLY A 179 -14.88 -24.95 -0.46
N ASN A 180 -14.42 -24.23 0.55
CA ASN A 180 -14.49 -24.58 1.96
C ASN A 180 -14.96 -23.38 2.83
N GLY A 181 -15.33 -22.26 2.20
CA GLY A 181 -15.73 -21.02 2.83
C GLY A 181 -17.15 -20.98 3.36
N LYS A 182 -17.56 -19.80 3.84
CA LYS A 182 -18.90 -19.54 4.44
C LYS A 182 -20.04 -19.73 3.45
N TYR A 183 -19.78 -19.54 2.15
CA TYR A 183 -20.76 -19.67 1.08
C TYR A 183 -20.29 -20.69 0.05
N LYS A 184 -21.23 -21.44 -0.52
CA LYS A 184 -20.98 -22.40 -1.59
C LYS A 184 -21.67 -21.97 -2.88
N ILE A 185 -21.10 -22.32 -4.01
CA ILE A 185 -21.67 -22.07 -5.34
C ILE A 185 -22.80 -23.08 -5.56
N GLU A 186 -24.05 -22.59 -5.64
CA GLU A 186 -25.23 -23.40 -6.01
C GLU A 186 -25.39 -23.51 -7.51
N SER A 187 -25.12 -22.42 -8.24
CA SER A 187 -25.15 -22.37 -9.69
C SER A 187 -24.18 -21.33 -10.22
N TYR A 188 -23.64 -21.61 -11.40
CA TYR A 188 -22.79 -20.69 -12.15
C TYR A 188 -23.03 -20.88 -13.65
N THR A 189 -23.37 -19.80 -14.34
CA THR A 189 -23.41 -19.75 -15.82
C THR A 189 -22.83 -18.43 -16.29
N GLU A 190 -22.19 -18.44 -17.45
CA GLU A 190 -21.60 -17.22 -18.04
C GLU A 190 -22.65 -16.13 -18.37
N ARG A 191 -23.91 -16.48 -18.49
CA ARG A 191 -24.98 -15.53 -18.87
C ARG A 191 -25.76 -15.01 -17.66
N GLU A 192 -26.04 -15.88 -16.69
CA GLU A 192 -26.93 -15.56 -15.58
C GLU A 192 -26.15 -15.16 -14.30
N GLY A 193 -24.84 -15.41 -14.30
CA GLY A 193 -24.01 -15.14 -13.13
C GLY A 193 -23.90 -16.32 -12.19
N MET A 194 -23.76 -16.03 -10.90
CA MET A 194 -23.52 -17.01 -9.85
C MET A 194 -24.55 -16.85 -8.73
N VAL A 195 -25.00 -17.96 -8.17
CA VAL A 195 -25.79 -17.97 -6.95
C VAL A 195 -24.99 -18.68 -5.87
N LEU A 196 -24.80 -18.00 -4.75
CA LEU A 196 -24.16 -18.53 -3.57
C LEU A 196 -25.21 -18.79 -2.49
N SER A 197 -25.09 -19.92 -1.80
CA SER A 197 -25.88 -20.23 -0.60
C SER A 197 -24.96 -20.45 0.58
N VAL A 198 -25.49 -20.23 1.80
CA VAL A 198 -24.74 -20.45 3.03
C VAL A 198 -24.28 -21.91 3.15
N ASN A 199 -23.01 -22.10 3.49
CA ASN A 199 -22.48 -23.41 3.87
C ASN A 199 -22.94 -23.76 5.29
N LYS A 200 -23.89 -24.69 5.43
CA LYS A 200 -24.43 -25.10 6.73
C LYS A 200 -23.46 -25.94 7.56
N ASP A 201 -22.47 -26.52 6.91
CA ASP A 201 -21.42 -27.34 7.54
C ASP A 201 -20.11 -26.53 7.76
N TYR A 202 -20.22 -25.19 7.71
CA TYR A 202 -19.06 -24.33 7.97
C TYR A 202 -18.54 -24.55 9.40
N TYR A 203 -17.23 -24.63 9.53
CA TYR A 203 -16.55 -25.03 10.78
C TYR A 203 -16.53 -23.94 11.88
N GLU A 204 -17.03 -22.76 11.59
CA GLU A 204 -17.23 -21.65 12.53
C GLU A 204 -18.70 -21.22 12.55
N GLU A 205 -18.97 -19.98 12.96
CA GLU A 205 -20.33 -19.47 13.02
C GLU A 205 -20.95 -19.34 11.62
N VAL A 206 -22.03 -20.05 11.40
CA VAL A 206 -22.80 -20.03 10.16
C VAL A 206 -23.61 -18.73 10.08
N PRO A 207 -23.59 -18.00 8.95
CA PRO A 207 -24.41 -16.81 8.76
C PRO A 207 -25.91 -17.07 9.03
N LYS A 208 -26.52 -16.30 9.94
CA LYS A 208 -27.91 -16.50 10.38
C LYS A 208 -28.92 -15.76 9.50
N THR A 209 -28.58 -14.54 9.11
CA THR A 209 -29.47 -13.63 8.37
C THR A 209 -29.23 -13.69 6.88
N MET A 210 -27.97 -13.62 6.46
CA MET A 210 -27.60 -13.57 5.06
C MET A 210 -27.32 -14.96 4.51
N LYS A 211 -28.36 -15.61 3.96
CA LYS A 211 -28.30 -17.01 3.52
C LYS A 211 -27.95 -17.17 2.04
N ASN A 212 -28.28 -16.20 1.22
CA ASN A 212 -28.10 -16.30 -0.23
C ASN A 212 -27.55 -15.01 -0.82
N ILE A 213 -26.63 -15.14 -1.77
CA ILE A 213 -26.03 -14.04 -2.51
C ILE A 213 -26.19 -14.34 -4.00
N LYS A 214 -26.68 -13.37 -4.76
CA LYS A 214 -26.74 -13.42 -6.22
C LYS A 214 -25.64 -12.54 -6.77
N VAL A 215 -24.83 -13.06 -7.69
CA VAL A 215 -23.71 -12.34 -8.29
C VAL A 215 -23.95 -12.21 -9.79
N GLY A 216 -24.27 -11.01 -10.25
CA GLY A 216 -24.39 -10.68 -11.65
C GLY A 216 -23.03 -10.45 -12.31
N MET A 217 -22.95 -10.65 -13.62
CA MET A 217 -21.75 -10.37 -14.41
C MET A 217 -21.92 -9.11 -15.23
N VAL A 218 -20.87 -8.29 -15.23
CA VAL A 218 -20.83 -7.03 -15.97
C VAL A 218 -19.53 -6.92 -16.79
N PRO A 219 -19.49 -6.07 -17.83
CA PRO A 219 -18.34 -6.00 -18.73
C PRO A 219 -17.08 -5.36 -18.10
N ASN A 220 -17.26 -4.45 -17.13
CA ASN A 220 -16.15 -3.68 -16.52
C ASN A 220 -16.54 -3.08 -15.15
N GLU A 221 -15.60 -2.43 -14.49
CA GLU A 221 -15.79 -1.79 -13.18
C GLU A 221 -16.79 -0.63 -13.21
N ASP A 222 -16.84 0.17 -14.29
CA ASP A 222 -17.81 1.26 -14.43
C ASP A 222 -19.26 0.72 -14.46
N ALA A 223 -19.46 -0.43 -15.09
CA ALA A 223 -20.76 -1.10 -15.10
C ALA A 223 -21.13 -1.61 -13.70
N ARG A 224 -20.18 -2.09 -12.88
CA ARG A 224 -20.42 -2.45 -11.46
C ARG A 224 -20.96 -1.24 -10.68
N THR A 225 -20.29 -0.10 -10.81
CA THR A 225 -20.71 1.16 -10.18
C THR A 225 -22.12 1.56 -10.65
N SER A 226 -22.39 1.48 -11.96
CA SER A 226 -23.68 1.83 -12.54
C SER A 226 -24.83 0.93 -12.06
N MET A 227 -24.58 -0.37 -11.86
CA MET A 227 -25.58 -1.31 -11.33
C MET A 227 -26.01 -0.96 -9.90
N VAL A 228 -25.05 -0.51 -9.04
CA VAL A 228 -25.40 -0.07 -7.68
C VAL A 228 -26.14 1.26 -7.70
N MET A 229 -25.75 2.22 -8.57
CA MET A 229 -26.48 3.48 -8.75
C MET A 229 -27.91 3.25 -9.22
N ALA A 230 -28.14 2.26 -10.07
CA ALA A 230 -29.46 1.89 -10.57
C ALA A 230 -30.28 1.05 -9.56
N LEU A 231 -29.72 0.76 -8.39
CA LEU A 231 -30.28 -0.14 -7.37
C LEU A 231 -30.49 -1.57 -7.88
N ASP A 232 -29.75 -2.01 -8.90
CA ASP A 232 -29.75 -3.38 -9.44
C ASP A 232 -28.68 -4.27 -8.78
N SER A 233 -27.78 -3.68 -8.02
CA SER A 233 -26.81 -4.35 -7.16
C SER A 233 -26.73 -3.62 -5.82
N ASP A 234 -26.23 -4.29 -4.78
CA ASP A 234 -26.27 -3.77 -3.41
C ASP A 234 -24.97 -3.14 -2.95
N ILE A 235 -23.82 -3.66 -3.41
CA ILE A 235 -22.52 -3.26 -2.88
C ILE A 235 -21.51 -3.15 -4.01
N THR A 236 -20.74 -2.06 -4.00
CA THR A 236 -19.57 -1.91 -4.87
C THR A 236 -18.47 -1.09 -4.19
N ASN A 237 -17.23 -1.33 -4.56
CA ASN A 237 -16.13 -0.43 -4.22
C ASN A 237 -16.04 0.69 -5.26
N VAL A 238 -15.77 1.90 -4.80
CA VAL A 238 -15.67 3.09 -5.66
C VAL A 238 -14.49 3.96 -5.28
N THR A 239 -14.10 4.84 -6.19
CA THR A 239 -13.11 5.89 -5.93
C THR A 239 -13.80 7.17 -5.45
N LEU A 240 -13.03 8.14 -4.94
CA LEU A 240 -13.55 9.45 -4.56
C LEU A 240 -14.34 10.13 -5.69
N ASN A 241 -13.86 10.00 -6.93
CA ASN A 241 -14.50 10.63 -8.10
C ASN A 241 -15.92 10.14 -8.35
N ASP A 242 -16.21 8.90 -7.95
CA ASP A 242 -17.52 8.29 -8.14
C ASP A 242 -18.48 8.57 -6.98
N LEU A 243 -17.99 8.98 -5.81
CA LEU A 243 -18.83 9.21 -4.62
C LEU A 243 -19.94 10.23 -4.84
N SER A 244 -19.65 11.29 -5.60
CA SER A 244 -20.65 12.33 -5.89
C SER A 244 -21.88 11.83 -6.66
N LYS A 245 -21.78 10.62 -7.26
CA LYS A 245 -22.89 9.98 -7.97
C LYS A 245 -23.89 9.30 -7.03
N PHE A 246 -23.54 9.09 -5.75
CA PHE A 246 -24.34 8.37 -4.77
C PHE A 246 -25.01 9.32 -3.78
N GLN A 247 -26.33 9.18 -3.60
CA GLN A 247 -27.09 9.98 -2.65
C GLN A 247 -27.13 9.28 -1.28
N GLU A 248 -26.77 9.99 -0.21
CA GLU A 248 -26.69 9.44 1.15
C GLU A 248 -28.01 8.83 1.68
N LYS A 249 -29.15 9.24 1.11
CA LYS A 249 -30.46 8.66 1.51
C LYS A 249 -30.66 7.23 1.02
N GLU A 250 -30.03 6.87 -0.09
CA GLU A 250 -30.19 5.57 -0.75
C GLU A 250 -29.02 4.64 -0.47
N PHE A 251 -27.89 5.19 -0.01
CA PHE A 251 -26.65 4.45 0.15
C PHE A 251 -25.97 4.74 1.49
N ASN A 252 -25.30 3.72 2.03
CA ASN A 252 -24.34 3.86 3.10
C ASN A 252 -22.92 3.88 2.48
N ILE A 253 -22.12 4.85 2.88
CA ILE A 253 -20.74 5.00 2.40
C ILE A 253 -19.78 4.64 3.53
N THR A 254 -18.91 3.68 3.31
CA THR A 254 -17.87 3.27 4.25
C THR A 254 -16.49 3.58 3.66
N LYS A 255 -15.78 4.54 4.28
CA LYS A 255 -14.39 4.88 3.94
C LYS A 255 -13.44 3.94 4.65
N TYR A 256 -12.40 3.46 3.94
CA TYR A 256 -11.33 2.67 4.53
C TYR A 256 -9.98 3.02 3.88
N GLN A 257 -8.89 2.80 4.59
CA GLN A 257 -7.56 3.03 4.06
C GLN A 257 -7.22 1.96 3.02
N GLY A 258 -6.86 2.40 1.82
CA GLY A 258 -6.39 1.54 0.75
C GLY A 258 -4.91 1.14 0.90
N ARG A 259 -4.26 0.86 -0.22
CA ARG A 259 -2.83 0.49 -0.29
C ARG A 259 -2.01 1.36 -1.24
N ASP A 260 -2.63 2.33 -1.89
CA ASP A 260 -1.92 3.22 -2.81
C ASP A 260 -1.13 4.26 -2.01
N TYR A 261 0.15 3.97 -1.82
CA TYR A 261 1.10 4.76 -1.04
C TYR A 261 1.80 5.80 -1.91
N GLU A 262 1.95 7.01 -1.40
CA GLU A 262 2.53 8.17 -2.07
C GLU A 262 3.73 8.71 -1.29
N CYS A 263 4.82 9.04 -2.00
CA CYS A 263 6.02 9.57 -1.39
C CYS A 263 6.85 10.44 -2.32
N VAL A 264 7.86 11.10 -1.75
CA VAL A 264 8.91 11.85 -2.46
C VAL A 264 10.23 11.13 -2.29
N LEU A 265 10.86 10.74 -3.39
CA LEU A 265 12.22 10.21 -3.42
C LEU A 265 13.23 11.31 -3.68
N PHE A 266 14.41 11.14 -3.09
CA PHE A 266 15.60 11.96 -3.31
C PHE A 266 16.56 11.31 -4.32
N ASN A 267 17.20 12.11 -5.14
CA ASN A 267 18.29 11.63 -5.97
C ASN A 267 19.63 11.78 -5.25
N TYR A 268 20.17 10.69 -4.74
CA TYR A 268 21.45 10.67 -4.03
C TYR A 268 22.69 10.90 -4.92
N ASN A 269 22.52 10.99 -6.26
CA ASN A 269 23.58 11.46 -7.15
C ASN A 269 23.79 12.97 -7.04
N ASN A 270 22.76 13.75 -6.67
CA ASN A 270 22.93 15.13 -6.31
C ASN A 270 23.58 15.21 -4.91
N PRO A 271 24.77 15.83 -4.78
CA PRO A 271 25.55 15.83 -3.55
C PRO A 271 24.84 16.47 -2.35
N PHE A 272 23.92 17.42 -2.58
CA PHE A 272 23.14 18.03 -1.50
C PHE A 272 22.29 17.01 -0.75
N PHE A 273 21.74 15.99 -1.44
CA PHE A 273 20.96 14.94 -0.77
C PHE A 273 21.80 13.93 0.02
N LYS A 274 23.14 13.99 -0.04
CA LYS A 274 24.00 13.24 0.88
C LYS A 274 24.03 13.85 2.28
N ASP A 275 23.79 15.17 2.39
CA ASP A 275 23.71 15.87 3.66
C ASP A 275 22.33 15.65 4.33
N VAL A 276 22.33 15.14 5.57
CA VAL A 276 21.10 14.87 6.32
C VAL A 276 20.35 16.17 6.66
N ASN A 277 21.06 17.28 6.89
CA ASN A 277 20.42 18.55 7.19
C ASN A 277 19.68 19.11 5.97
N PHE A 278 20.22 18.90 4.75
CA PHE A 278 19.53 19.27 3.53
C PHE A 278 18.24 18.47 3.35
N ARG A 279 18.29 17.14 3.54
CA ARG A 279 17.08 16.29 3.46
C ARG A 279 16.04 16.67 4.52
N LYS A 280 16.48 16.95 5.77
CA LYS A 280 15.60 17.43 6.84
C LYS A 280 14.99 18.79 6.52
N ALA A 281 15.73 19.69 5.89
CA ALA A 281 15.20 20.97 5.46
C ALA A 281 14.06 20.79 4.45
N ILE A 282 14.24 19.92 3.46
CA ILE A 282 13.18 19.58 2.51
C ILE A 282 11.98 18.95 3.25
N ALA A 283 12.21 17.99 4.16
CA ALA A 283 11.14 17.33 4.91
C ALA A 283 10.34 18.32 5.77
N HIS A 284 11.01 19.22 6.51
CA HIS A 284 10.33 20.26 7.29
C HIS A 284 9.65 21.34 6.44
N SER A 285 10.01 21.49 5.17
CA SER A 285 9.35 22.44 4.28
C SER A 285 8.04 21.91 3.71
N ILE A 286 7.79 20.59 3.70
CA ILE A 286 6.61 19.99 3.07
C ILE A 286 5.41 20.04 4.00
N ASP A 287 4.39 20.78 3.61
CA ASP A 287 3.10 20.89 4.28
C ASP A 287 2.20 19.72 3.88
N LYS A 288 2.28 18.61 4.67
CA LYS A 288 1.49 17.40 4.42
C LYS A 288 0.00 17.64 4.61
N ASP A 289 -0.41 18.47 5.56
CA ASP A 289 -1.83 18.74 5.81
C ASP A 289 -2.44 19.45 4.60
N ARG A 290 -1.73 20.41 4.04
CA ARG A 290 -2.14 21.09 2.80
C ARG A 290 -2.14 20.12 1.61
N ILE A 291 -1.19 19.21 1.51
CA ILE A 291 -1.16 18.16 0.48
C ILE A 291 -2.39 17.27 0.59
N ILE A 292 -2.76 16.84 1.80
CA ILE A 292 -3.95 16.00 2.01
C ILE A 292 -5.21 16.76 1.60
N SER A 293 -5.39 18.00 2.07
CA SER A 293 -6.62 18.78 1.84
C SER A 293 -6.75 19.26 0.38
N GLU A 294 -5.71 19.88 -0.19
CA GLU A 294 -5.77 20.46 -1.53
C GLU A 294 -5.34 19.47 -2.63
N GLY A 295 -4.31 18.66 -2.36
CA GLY A 295 -3.77 17.68 -3.31
C GLY A 295 -4.70 16.49 -3.49
N TYR A 296 -5.13 15.90 -2.37
CA TYR A 296 -5.94 14.69 -2.33
C TYR A 296 -7.40 14.91 -1.93
N MET A 297 -7.85 16.16 -1.71
CA MET A 297 -9.24 16.50 -1.37
C MET A 297 -9.74 15.74 -0.12
N ASP A 298 -8.90 15.62 0.91
CA ASP A 298 -9.10 14.82 2.13
C ASP A 298 -9.32 13.31 1.90
N ASP A 299 -8.95 12.81 0.70
CA ASP A 299 -9.08 11.40 0.31
C ASP A 299 -7.79 10.59 0.49
N ALA A 300 -6.97 10.98 1.43
CA ALA A 300 -5.78 10.22 1.78
C ALA A 300 -5.55 10.26 3.29
N THR A 301 -4.94 9.21 3.80
CA THR A 301 -4.50 9.12 5.20
C THR A 301 -3.00 9.44 5.25
N PRO A 302 -2.56 10.48 5.98
CA PRO A 302 -1.15 10.80 6.11
C PRO A 302 -0.41 9.65 6.79
N VAL A 303 0.78 9.34 6.27
CA VAL A 303 1.65 8.30 6.83
C VAL A 303 3.11 8.76 6.86
N ASN A 304 3.87 8.19 7.79
CA ASN A 304 5.29 8.51 7.98
C ASN A 304 6.20 7.38 7.51
N PHE A 305 5.60 6.27 7.05
CA PHE A 305 6.33 5.08 6.67
C PHE A 305 5.49 4.25 5.68
N PRO A 306 6.09 3.47 4.76
CA PRO A 306 5.37 2.66 3.77
C PRO A 306 4.73 1.40 4.37
N LEU A 307 3.83 1.59 5.31
CA LEU A 307 2.94 0.59 5.89
C LEU A 307 1.54 1.18 6.03
N ASN A 308 0.54 0.30 6.06
CA ASN A 308 -0.81 0.72 6.47
C ASN A 308 -0.75 1.24 7.92
N SER A 309 -1.37 2.40 8.18
CA SER A 309 -1.33 3.05 9.49
C SER A 309 -2.03 2.26 10.61
N LYS A 310 -2.90 1.30 10.25
CA LYS A 310 -3.57 0.39 11.18
C LYS A 310 -2.75 -0.86 11.49
N SER A 311 -1.70 -1.15 10.72
CA SER A 311 -0.84 -2.30 10.96
C SER A 311 -0.22 -2.25 12.35
N LYS A 312 -0.22 -3.39 13.05
CA LYS A 312 0.43 -3.54 14.38
C LYS A 312 1.94 -3.22 14.36
N TYR A 313 2.55 -3.14 13.19
CA TYR A 313 3.96 -2.80 12.99
C TYR A 313 4.17 -1.31 12.69
N TYR A 314 3.11 -0.54 12.47
CA TYR A 314 3.20 0.90 12.26
C TYR A 314 3.41 1.62 13.59
N ASN A 315 4.46 2.42 13.68
CA ASN A 315 4.75 3.18 14.91
C ASN A 315 3.93 4.49 14.93
N SER A 316 2.70 4.43 15.42
CA SER A 316 1.80 5.58 15.54
C SER A 316 2.24 6.63 16.57
N GLU A 317 3.15 6.26 17.49
CA GLU A 317 3.71 7.19 18.49
C GLU A 317 4.85 8.04 17.91
N MET A 318 5.39 7.65 16.77
CA MET A 318 6.49 8.37 16.14
C MET A 318 5.99 9.71 15.56
N LYS A 319 6.43 10.81 16.17
CA LYS A 319 6.20 12.13 15.59
C LYS A 319 7.01 12.29 14.31
N ASP A 320 6.36 12.75 13.26
CA ASP A 320 7.00 13.04 11.99
C ASP A 320 7.93 14.28 12.07
N LEU A 321 8.67 14.50 10.99
CA LEU A 321 9.29 15.79 10.72
C LEU A 321 8.16 16.75 10.28
N GLU A 322 7.56 17.43 11.27
CA GLU A 322 6.44 18.34 11.06
C GLU A 322 6.80 19.51 10.13
N PHE A 323 5.82 19.99 9.37
CA PHE A 323 5.95 21.21 8.59
C PHE A 323 6.32 22.38 9.50
N ASN A 324 7.51 22.95 9.26
CA ASN A 324 8.01 24.08 10.02
C ASN A 324 9.09 24.82 9.22
N LYS A 325 8.72 25.97 8.69
CA LYS A 325 9.61 26.80 7.85
C LYS A 325 10.90 27.21 8.57
N ASP A 326 10.81 27.57 9.86
CA ASP A 326 11.97 28.04 10.61
C ASP A 326 12.95 26.88 10.86
N LYS A 327 12.44 25.71 11.22
CA LYS A 327 13.28 24.49 11.33
C LYS A 327 13.91 24.11 9.98
N ALA A 328 13.18 24.25 8.87
CA ALA A 328 13.74 24.01 7.55
C ALA A 328 14.92 24.95 7.25
N ILE A 329 14.78 26.24 7.54
CA ILE A 329 15.85 27.23 7.38
C ILE A 329 17.03 26.96 8.33
N GLU A 330 16.76 26.57 9.58
CA GLU A 330 17.82 26.15 10.53
C GLU A 330 18.60 24.92 10.04
N CYS A 331 17.90 23.98 9.40
CA CYS A 331 18.54 22.81 8.79
C CYS A 331 19.41 23.22 7.59
N LEU A 332 18.92 24.12 6.71
CA LEU A 332 19.73 24.63 5.60
C LEU A 332 21.01 25.32 6.08
N ALA A 333 20.95 26.06 7.20
CA ALA A 333 22.12 26.72 7.77
C ALA A 333 23.17 25.73 8.35
N LYS A 334 22.79 24.45 8.54
CA LYS A 334 23.68 23.37 9.04
C LYS A 334 24.24 22.49 7.93
N VAL A 335 23.90 22.72 6.67
CA VAL A 335 24.43 21.96 5.52
C VAL A 335 25.95 22.15 5.46
N GLU A 336 26.70 21.04 5.35
CA GLU A 336 28.16 21.07 5.38
C GLU A 336 28.75 21.10 3.95
N TYR A 337 29.71 22.00 3.72
CA TYR A 337 30.41 22.15 2.45
C TYR A 337 31.11 20.87 1.98
N ALA A 338 31.70 20.10 2.90
CA ALA A 338 32.39 18.85 2.59
C ALA A 338 31.45 17.80 1.96
N ASN A 339 30.18 17.78 2.39
CA ASN A 339 29.16 16.85 1.88
C ASN A 339 28.69 17.26 0.47
N VAL A 340 28.72 18.57 0.17
CA VAL A 340 28.26 19.13 -1.11
C VAL A 340 29.34 19.05 -2.21
N ASN A 341 30.61 19.24 -1.88
CA ASN A 341 31.70 19.32 -2.85
C ASN A 341 32.56 18.06 -3.02
N SER A 342 32.17 16.93 -2.45
CA SER A 342 32.91 15.67 -2.59
C SER A 342 33.05 15.17 -4.05
N VAL A 343 32.29 15.72 -4.98
CA VAL A 343 32.32 15.36 -6.42
C VAL A 343 33.40 16.13 -7.21
N ASN A 344 33.78 17.33 -6.77
CA ASN A 344 34.72 18.18 -7.51
C ASN A 344 36.21 17.94 -7.19
N GLN A 345 36.54 17.02 -6.29
CA GLN A 345 37.95 16.79 -5.88
C GLN A 345 38.74 15.85 -6.77
N ASN A 346 38.17 15.28 -7.83
CA ASN A 346 38.93 14.37 -8.71
C ASN A 346 39.80 15.10 -9.76
N ASP A 347 39.70 16.43 -9.94
CA ASP A 347 40.41 17.15 -11.01
C ASP A 347 41.52 18.10 -10.58
N ASN A 348 41.79 18.29 -9.28
CA ASN A 348 42.86 19.15 -8.86
C ASN A 348 43.83 18.50 -7.88
N LYS A 349 44.71 17.63 -8.36
CA LYS A 349 46.00 17.37 -7.72
C LYS A 349 46.89 18.61 -7.83
N VAL A 350 46.66 19.63 -7.02
CA VAL A 350 47.62 20.70 -6.82
C VAL A 350 48.78 20.13 -6.00
N LYS A 351 49.89 19.97 -6.67
CA LYS A 351 51.18 19.61 -6.06
C LYS A 351 51.51 20.63 -4.95
N ASN A 352 51.39 20.20 -3.69
CA ASN A 352 52.00 20.93 -2.59
C ASN A 352 53.52 20.87 -2.72
N GLN A 353 54.10 21.90 -3.32
CA GLN A 353 55.53 22.15 -3.20
C GLN A 353 55.82 22.60 -1.75
N LYS A 354 56.32 21.68 -0.93
CA LYS A 354 56.99 22.03 0.32
C LYS A 354 58.23 22.88 -0.02
N LYS A 355 58.14 24.19 0.11
CA LYS A 355 59.33 25.05 0.22
C LYS A 355 59.93 24.85 1.60
N SER A 356 61.01 24.09 1.70
CA SER A 356 61.86 24.03 2.87
C SER A 356 62.57 25.35 3.06
N ALA A 357 62.08 26.19 3.97
CA ALA A 357 62.84 27.33 4.43
C ALA A 357 63.82 26.84 5.51
N LYS A 358 65.11 26.91 5.22
CA LYS A 358 66.16 26.78 6.25
C LYS A 358 65.98 27.90 7.26
N LYS A 359 65.53 27.54 8.51
CA LYS A 359 65.55 28.44 9.64
C LYS A 359 66.90 28.31 10.35
N ASN A 360 67.65 29.42 10.44
CA ASN A 360 68.69 29.62 11.41
C ASN A 360 68.03 29.64 12.81
N SER A 361 68.21 28.61 13.60
CA SER A 361 67.64 28.49 14.94
C SER A 361 68.46 29.27 15.95
N LYS A 362 68.02 30.47 16.34
CA LYS A 362 68.31 31.04 17.63
C LYS A 362 67.50 30.26 18.69
N LYS A 363 68.17 29.72 19.74
CA LYS A 363 67.45 29.11 20.88
C LYS A 363 66.58 30.16 21.54
N LEU A 364 65.31 30.01 21.49
CA LEU A 364 64.31 30.81 22.18
C LEU A 364 64.28 30.39 23.69
N THR A 365 63.97 31.32 24.57
CA THR A 365 63.72 31.00 25.97
C THR A 365 62.39 30.23 26.10
N PRO A 366 62.19 29.43 27.18
CA PRO A 366 60.94 28.69 27.38
C PRO A 366 59.67 29.55 27.36
N GLU A 367 59.77 30.81 27.76
CA GLU A 367 58.69 31.80 27.75
C GLU A 367 58.38 32.33 26.32
N GLU A 368 59.40 32.50 25.48
CA GLU A 368 59.27 32.86 24.09
C GLU A 368 58.73 31.71 23.25
N GLU A 369 59.10 30.44 23.57
CA GLU A 369 58.53 29.26 22.92
C GLU A 369 57.06 29.09 23.29
N ALA A 370 56.65 29.34 24.54
CA ALA A 370 55.25 29.27 24.95
C ALA A 370 54.40 30.36 24.26
N LYS A 371 54.91 31.60 24.13
CA LYS A 371 54.25 32.69 23.40
C LYS A 371 54.14 32.38 21.90
N ALA A 372 55.20 31.87 21.30
CA ALA A 372 55.20 31.51 19.88
C ALA A 372 54.20 30.35 19.60
N LYS A 373 54.13 29.36 20.49
CA LYS A 373 53.19 28.25 20.37
C LYS A 373 51.73 28.70 20.50
N LYS A 374 51.43 29.58 21.46
CA LYS A 374 50.11 30.18 21.62
C LYS A 374 49.71 31.05 20.44
N ALA A 375 50.61 31.87 19.91
CA ALA A 375 50.37 32.68 18.72
C ALA A 375 50.12 31.83 17.47
N GLU A 376 50.79 30.67 17.32
CA GLU A 376 50.56 29.72 16.23
C GLU A 376 49.22 28.99 16.39
N GLU A 377 48.86 28.59 17.62
CA GLU A 377 47.53 28.00 17.92
C GLU A 377 46.41 29.00 17.60
N ASP A 378 46.54 30.26 17.99
CA ASP A 378 45.57 31.32 17.74
C ASP A 378 45.46 31.61 16.22
N ARG A 379 46.60 31.58 15.50
CA ARG A 379 46.62 31.72 14.01
C ARG A 379 45.89 30.57 13.32
N ILE A 380 46.16 29.31 13.74
CA ILE A 380 45.51 28.12 13.21
C ILE A 380 43.99 28.16 13.46
N LYS A 381 43.59 28.59 14.69
CA LYS A 381 42.16 28.75 15.00
C LYS A 381 41.49 29.80 14.11
N LYS A 382 42.14 30.95 13.94
CA LYS A 382 41.62 32.04 13.06
C LYS A 382 41.51 31.61 11.60
N GLU A 383 42.55 30.95 11.06
CA GLU A 383 42.52 30.40 9.71
C GLU A 383 41.43 29.36 9.51
N ALA A 384 41.21 28.48 10.50
CA ALA A 384 40.13 27.48 10.49
C ALA A 384 38.75 28.15 10.54
N GLU A 385 38.57 29.19 11.33
CA GLU A 385 37.32 29.96 11.40
C GLU A 385 37.03 30.73 10.10
N GLU A 386 38.04 31.39 9.53
CA GLU A 386 37.90 32.05 8.25
C GLU A 386 37.61 31.08 7.11
N LYS A 387 38.21 29.89 7.14
CA LYS A 387 37.91 28.82 6.19
C LYS A 387 36.44 28.35 6.34
N LYS A 388 36.01 28.09 7.58
CA LYS A 388 34.62 27.67 7.87
C LYS A 388 33.59 28.72 7.43
N ASN A 389 33.89 30.01 7.61
CA ASN A 389 33.02 31.11 7.16
C ASN A 389 32.95 31.20 5.63
N ARG A 390 34.05 31.01 4.92
CA ARG A 390 34.07 30.95 3.45
C ARG A 390 33.23 29.76 2.95
N GLU A 391 33.45 28.58 3.52
CA GLU A 391 32.66 27.36 3.17
C GLU A 391 31.16 27.56 3.37
N LYS A 392 30.73 28.22 4.46
CA LYS A 392 29.34 28.58 4.69
C LYS A 392 28.77 29.54 3.63
N GLU A 393 29.52 30.56 3.24
CA GLU A 393 29.08 31.51 2.21
C GLU A 393 28.99 30.84 0.83
N GLU A 394 29.89 29.90 0.51
CA GLU A 394 29.80 29.10 -0.71
C GLU A 394 28.59 28.18 -0.73
N VAL A 395 28.26 27.50 0.39
CA VAL A 395 27.05 26.70 0.50
C VAL A 395 25.80 27.58 0.33
N LYS A 396 25.73 28.71 1.01
CA LYS A 396 24.62 29.66 0.89
C LYS A 396 24.43 30.16 -0.54
N LYS A 397 25.54 30.50 -1.23
CA LYS A 397 25.50 30.87 -2.64
C LYS A 397 24.97 29.74 -3.51
N SER A 398 25.51 28.53 -3.33
CA SER A 398 25.05 27.35 -4.09
C SER A 398 23.57 27.03 -3.86
N LEU A 399 23.05 27.20 -2.62
CA LEU A 399 21.63 27.05 -2.32
C LEU A 399 20.77 28.10 -3.02
N SER A 400 21.23 29.37 -3.08
CA SER A 400 20.50 30.44 -3.75
C SER A 400 20.46 30.34 -5.28
N GLU A 401 21.46 29.68 -5.87
CA GLU A 401 21.56 29.40 -7.32
C GLU A 401 20.91 28.06 -7.70
N MET A 402 20.49 27.26 -6.71
CA MET A 402 19.92 25.93 -6.91
C MET A 402 18.55 26.01 -7.59
N ASN A 403 18.30 25.10 -8.52
CA ASN A 403 16.97 24.86 -9.09
C ASN A 403 16.72 23.34 -9.14
N LEU A 404 15.97 22.82 -8.16
CA LEU A 404 15.67 21.40 -8.05
C LEU A 404 14.68 20.95 -9.12
N LYS A 405 14.99 19.85 -9.79
CA LYS A 405 14.13 19.22 -10.77
C LYS A 405 13.17 18.25 -10.08
N ILE A 406 11.89 18.60 -10.03
CA ILE A 406 10.80 17.74 -9.54
C ILE A 406 10.21 17.00 -10.73
N ILE A 407 10.17 15.68 -10.71
CA ILE A 407 9.48 14.88 -11.72
C ILE A 407 8.18 14.32 -11.18
N VAL A 408 7.14 14.29 -12.02
CA VAL A 408 5.81 13.79 -11.69
C VAL A 408 5.13 13.22 -12.94
N ASN A 409 4.31 12.19 -12.78
CA ASN A 409 3.50 11.66 -13.87
C ASN A 409 2.45 12.69 -14.32
N ARG A 410 2.41 12.99 -15.62
CA ARG A 410 1.50 13.99 -16.21
C ARG A 410 0.02 13.60 -16.16
N ASP A 411 -0.26 12.29 -16.06
CA ASP A 411 -1.61 11.75 -16.07
C ASP A 411 -2.17 11.57 -14.64
N ASN A 412 -1.41 11.97 -13.60
CA ASN A 412 -1.82 11.93 -12.20
C ASN A 412 -2.03 13.36 -11.66
N SER A 413 -3.28 13.81 -11.66
CA SER A 413 -3.69 15.16 -11.26
C SER A 413 -3.36 15.48 -9.80
N GLU A 414 -3.50 14.50 -8.90
CA GLU A 414 -3.24 14.66 -7.47
C GLU A 414 -1.75 14.85 -7.20
N ARG A 415 -0.88 14.06 -7.87
CA ARG A 415 0.57 14.25 -7.78
C ARG A 415 1.02 15.57 -8.37
N ILE A 416 0.39 16.06 -9.45
CA ILE A 416 0.69 17.37 -10.03
C ILE A 416 0.36 18.48 -9.02
N LYS A 417 -0.82 18.43 -8.38
CA LYS A 417 -1.18 19.37 -7.32
C LYS A 417 -0.20 19.31 -6.15
N THR A 418 0.16 18.10 -5.72
CA THR A 418 1.18 17.87 -4.67
C THR A 418 2.53 18.47 -5.06
N ALA A 419 2.98 18.29 -6.31
CA ALA A 419 4.23 18.89 -6.80
C ALA A 419 4.19 20.42 -6.76
N ASN A 420 3.06 21.05 -7.10
CA ASN A 420 2.90 22.49 -7.02
C ASN A 420 3.00 23.00 -5.58
N ILE A 421 2.36 22.32 -4.62
CA ILE A 421 2.44 22.66 -3.19
C ILE A 421 3.89 22.54 -2.71
N ILE A 422 4.58 21.45 -3.06
CA ILE A 422 5.99 21.27 -2.70
C ILE A 422 6.88 22.36 -3.31
N ASN A 423 6.66 22.73 -4.58
CA ASN A 423 7.39 23.81 -5.23
C ASN A 423 7.22 25.16 -4.51
N GLU A 424 5.98 25.50 -4.12
CA GLU A 424 5.70 26.69 -3.31
C GLU A 424 6.38 26.65 -1.95
N ASN A 425 6.35 25.50 -1.27
CA ASN A 425 6.97 25.30 0.02
C ASN A 425 8.50 25.42 -0.05
N LEU A 426 9.14 24.86 -1.06
CA LEU A 426 10.58 24.98 -1.30
C LEU A 426 10.98 26.45 -1.55
N LYS A 427 10.21 27.15 -2.37
CA LYS A 427 10.43 28.58 -2.64
C LYS A 427 10.34 29.43 -1.36
N ALA A 428 9.42 29.06 -0.44
CA ALA A 428 9.27 29.77 0.83
C ALA A 428 10.51 29.66 1.75
N ILE A 429 11.34 28.64 1.57
CA ILE A 429 12.64 28.48 2.30
C ILE A 429 13.85 28.88 1.46
N GLY A 430 13.64 29.52 0.29
CA GLY A 430 14.69 30.04 -0.58
C GLY A 430 15.30 29.03 -1.57
N ILE A 431 14.65 27.89 -1.81
CA ILE A 431 15.07 26.88 -2.79
C ILE A 431 14.14 26.97 -4.02
N ASN A 432 14.73 27.23 -5.20
CA ASN A 432 13.95 27.17 -6.44
C ASN A 432 13.79 25.73 -6.92
N SER A 433 12.68 25.46 -7.59
CA SER A 433 12.44 24.17 -8.23
C SER A 433 11.61 24.29 -9.51
N THR A 434 11.72 23.31 -10.38
CA THR A 434 11.00 23.23 -11.66
C THR A 434 10.29 21.88 -11.73
N ILE A 435 8.98 21.89 -12.04
CA ILE A 435 8.16 20.70 -12.16
C ILE A 435 8.18 20.21 -13.61
N ASN A 436 8.59 18.96 -13.81
CA ASN A 436 8.60 18.27 -15.09
C ASN A 436 7.53 17.17 -15.07
N GLN A 437 6.46 17.39 -15.84
CA GLN A 437 5.38 16.42 -16.01
C GLN A 437 5.77 15.45 -17.14
N LEU A 438 5.89 14.17 -16.81
CA LEU A 438 6.41 13.13 -17.69
C LEU A 438 5.35 12.06 -18.00
N SER A 439 5.45 11.42 -19.15
CA SER A 439 4.68 10.20 -19.44
C SER A 439 5.17 9.04 -18.56
N ASP A 440 4.41 7.93 -18.45
CA ASP A 440 4.84 6.75 -17.69
C ASP A 440 6.22 6.26 -18.15
N LYS A 441 6.43 6.16 -19.47
CA LYS A 441 7.70 5.73 -20.05
C LYS A 441 8.85 6.69 -19.72
N ASP A 442 8.59 8.00 -19.77
CA ASP A 442 9.61 9.01 -19.45
C ASP A 442 9.88 9.07 -17.95
N MET A 443 8.88 8.82 -17.10
CA MET A 443 9.05 8.64 -15.64
C MET A 443 9.98 7.46 -15.35
N GLU A 444 9.71 6.31 -15.95
CA GLU A 444 10.56 5.12 -15.80
C GLU A 444 12.00 5.41 -16.25
N ASN A 445 12.19 6.01 -17.43
CA ASN A 445 13.49 6.40 -17.93
C ASN A 445 14.22 7.38 -17.00
N ALA A 446 13.50 8.39 -16.49
CA ALA A 446 14.08 9.40 -15.58
C ALA A 446 14.48 8.77 -14.22
N LEU A 447 13.66 7.87 -13.68
CA LEU A 447 13.96 7.14 -12.45
C LEU A 447 15.19 6.24 -12.62
N ASN A 448 15.26 5.48 -13.71
CA ASN A 448 16.37 4.56 -14.00
C ASN A 448 17.69 5.32 -14.25
N SER A 449 17.65 6.42 -15.00
CA SER A 449 18.81 7.26 -15.31
C SER A 449 19.17 8.26 -14.21
N LYS A 450 18.37 8.34 -13.12
CA LYS A 450 18.51 9.33 -12.06
C LYS A 450 18.49 10.79 -12.57
N ASN A 451 17.66 11.08 -13.58
CA ASN A 451 17.54 12.40 -14.17
C ASN A 451 16.45 13.24 -13.48
N TYR A 452 16.58 13.43 -12.18
CA TYR A 452 15.71 14.23 -11.31
C TYR A 452 16.47 14.64 -10.05
N ASP A 453 15.89 15.50 -9.23
CA ASP A 453 16.32 15.79 -7.85
C ASP A 453 15.30 15.26 -6.85
N LEU A 454 14.02 15.53 -7.11
CA LEU A 454 12.87 15.00 -6.37
C LEU A 454 11.96 14.24 -7.33
N ALA A 455 11.50 13.07 -6.93
CA ALA A 455 10.50 12.31 -7.69
C ALA A 455 9.26 12.03 -6.84
N LEU A 456 8.09 12.49 -7.31
CA LEU A 456 6.81 12.10 -6.73
C LEU A 456 6.38 10.78 -7.35
N VAL A 457 6.36 9.75 -6.52
CA VAL A 457 6.06 8.38 -6.93
C VAL A 457 5.11 7.71 -5.94
N GLY A 458 4.52 6.61 -6.35
CA GLY A 458 3.68 5.80 -5.48
C GLY A 458 3.77 4.33 -5.81
N TRP A 459 3.50 3.52 -4.81
CA TRP A 459 3.45 2.06 -4.91
C TRP A 459 2.21 1.53 -4.22
N LYS A 460 1.76 0.39 -4.67
CA LYS A 460 0.79 -0.37 -3.92
C LYS A 460 1.50 -1.08 -2.77
N LEU A 461 1.17 -0.73 -1.52
CA LEU A 461 1.68 -1.44 -0.34
C LEU A 461 1.38 -2.93 -0.47
N SER A 462 2.34 -3.77 -0.13
CA SER A 462 2.11 -5.20 -0.04
C SER A 462 1.07 -5.51 1.04
N ILE A 463 0.31 -6.59 0.83
CA ILE A 463 -0.56 -7.15 1.88
C ILE A 463 0.32 -7.73 2.99
N ILE A 464 1.40 -8.40 2.62
CA ILE A 464 2.46 -8.77 3.57
C ILE A 464 3.09 -7.45 4.04
N PRO A 465 3.19 -7.21 5.36
CA PRO A 465 3.69 -5.95 5.91
C PRO A 465 5.21 -5.83 5.77
N ASP A 466 5.75 -6.08 4.57
CA ASP A 466 7.17 -6.01 4.23
C ASP A 466 7.44 -4.75 3.39
N ALA A 467 8.02 -3.73 4.03
CA ALA A 467 8.36 -2.47 3.39
C ALA A 467 9.74 -2.49 2.69
N SER A 468 10.44 -3.61 2.70
CA SER A 468 11.84 -3.71 2.24
C SER A 468 12.06 -3.24 0.81
N SER A 469 11.14 -3.60 -0.11
CA SER A 469 11.24 -3.22 -1.52
C SER A 469 11.08 -1.71 -1.75
N ILE A 470 10.16 -1.07 -1.02
CA ILE A 470 9.93 0.39 -1.12
C ILE A 470 11.12 1.13 -0.51
N ILE A 471 11.64 0.69 0.64
CA ILE A 471 12.82 1.27 1.28
C ILE A 471 14.03 1.16 0.33
N ALA A 472 14.26 0.00 -0.27
CA ALA A 472 15.33 -0.20 -1.25
C ALA A 472 15.17 0.71 -2.49
N SER A 473 13.94 0.93 -2.96
CA SER A 473 13.62 1.81 -4.10
C SER A 473 13.93 3.28 -3.81
N SER A 474 14.07 3.69 -2.53
CA SER A 474 14.49 5.05 -2.16
C SER A 474 15.92 5.38 -2.64
N GLY A 475 16.75 4.37 -2.88
CA GLY A 475 18.14 4.52 -3.27
C GLY A 475 19.07 4.94 -2.13
N TYR A 476 18.56 5.10 -0.91
CA TYR A 476 19.38 5.35 0.28
C TYR A 476 19.90 4.03 0.85
N THR A 477 21.19 4.00 1.18
CA THR A 477 21.80 2.86 1.85
C THR A 477 22.95 3.32 2.72
N ASP A 478 23.06 2.76 3.90
CA ASP A 478 24.24 2.78 4.77
C ASP A 478 24.26 1.53 5.67
N ASP A 479 25.40 1.30 6.34
CA ASP A 479 25.60 0.11 7.17
C ASP A 479 24.58 0.01 8.32
N LYS A 480 24.15 1.15 8.85
CA LYS A 480 23.22 1.18 9.99
C LYS A 480 21.80 0.81 9.55
N LEU A 481 21.30 1.37 8.44
CA LEU A 481 20.02 0.98 7.87
C LEU A 481 20.04 -0.49 7.46
N ASN A 482 21.11 -0.94 6.81
CA ASN A 482 21.28 -2.34 6.42
C ASN A 482 21.23 -3.28 7.64
N GLY A 483 21.84 -2.87 8.76
CA GLY A 483 21.77 -3.61 10.03
C GLY A 483 20.34 -3.70 10.59
N TYR A 484 19.59 -2.60 10.58
CA TYR A 484 18.19 -2.59 11.01
C TYR A 484 17.28 -3.41 10.07
N MET A 485 17.48 -3.31 8.76
CA MET A 485 16.73 -4.12 7.79
C MET A 485 17.02 -5.61 7.94
N SER A 486 18.29 -5.99 8.20
CA SER A 486 18.66 -7.38 8.48
C SER A 486 17.99 -7.88 9.76
N ALA A 487 17.98 -7.08 10.84
CA ALA A 487 17.29 -7.43 12.08
C ALA A 487 15.78 -7.60 11.87
N LEU A 488 15.15 -6.74 11.04
CA LEU A 488 13.74 -6.84 10.70
C LEU A 488 13.43 -8.14 9.96
N THR A 489 14.13 -8.41 8.87
CA THR A 489 13.83 -9.59 8.02
C THR A 489 14.16 -10.92 8.69
N SER A 490 15.07 -10.93 9.67
CA SER A 490 15.48 -12.12 10.41
C SER A 490 14.78 -12.30 11.77
N SER A 491 13.86 -11.42 12.15
CA SER A 491 13.10 -11.57 13.40
C SER A 491 12.22 -12.82 13.38
N THR A 492 12.05 -13.46 14.54
CA THR A 492 11.35 -14.74 14.69
C THR A 492 10.11 -14.66 15.57
N SER A 493 9.84 -13.49 16.14
CA SER A 493 8.68 -13.23 16.97
C SER A 493 8.06 -11.87 16.66
N GLU A 494 6.77 -11.72 16.94
CA GLU A 494 6.07 -10.43 16.76
C GLU A 494 6.72 -9.31 17.57
N ILE A 495 7.21 -9.62 18.78
CA ILE A 495 7.88 -8.64 19.65
C ILE A 495 9.17 -8.13 19.00
N GLU A 496 9.99 -9.04 18.46
CA GLU A 496 11.22 -8.69 17.75
C GLU A 496 10.91 -7.90 16.47
N THR A 497 9.92 -8.31 15.71
CA THR A 497 9.49 -7.63 14.48
C THR A 497 9.01 -6.21 14.77
N LYS A 498 8.17 -6.01 15.81
CA LYS A 498 7.74 -4.68 16.26
C LYS A 498 8.90 -3.79 16.66
N LYS A 499 9.85 -4.34 17.43
CA LYS A 499 11.04 -3.60 17.82
C LYS A 499 11.89 -3.21 16.61
N ALA A 500 12.17 -4.15 15.74
CA ALA A 500 12.97 -3.91 14.53
C ALA A 500 12.29 -2.86 13.61
N TYR A 501 10.97 -2.93 13.45
CA TYR A 501 10.23 -1.89 12.72
C TYR A 501 10.33 -0.52 13.38
N LYS A 502 10.24 -0.44 14.71
CA LYS A 502 10.42 0.83 15.43
C LYS A 502 11.80 1.43 15.14
N ASP A 503 12.84 0.60 15.13
CA ASP A 503 14.21 1.03 14.85
C ASP A 503 14.37 1.51 13.40
N VAL A 504 13.83 0.77 12.40
CA VAL A 504 13.83 1.16 10.98
C VAL A 504 13.06 2.46 10.77
N GLN A 505 11.84 2.57 11.28
CA GLN A 505 10.99 3.76 11.12
C GLN A 505 11.64 5.01 11.74
N THR A 506 12.19 4.86 12.93
CA THR A 506 12.90 5.94 13.62
C THR A 506 14.12 6.38 12.82
N TYR A 507 14.90 5.43 12.31
CA TYR A 507 16.08 5.73 11.51
C TYR A 507 15.75 6.46 10.21
N ILE A 508 14.76 5.98 9.47
CA ILE A 508 14.30 6.61 8.21
C ILE A 508 13.84 8.04 8.46
N LYS A 509 13.03 8.26 9.50
CA LYS A 509 12.58 9.60 9.90
C LYS A 509 13.76 10.49 10.30
N ASP A 510 14.63 10.01 11.20
CA ASP A 510 15.74 10.82 11.75
C ASP A 510 16.78 11.19 10.69
N ASN A 511 16.87 10.43 9.60
CA ASN A 511 17.76 10.70 8.49
C ASN A 511 17.04 11.26 7.25
N ALA A 512 15.71 11.39 7.29
CA ALA A 512 14.90 11.84 6.17
C ALA A 512 15.33 11.15 4.86
N THR A 513 15.36 9.81 4.84
CA THR A 513 15.93 9.08 3.69
C THR A 513 15.05 9.15 2.46
N PHE A 514 13.76 9.34 2.63
CA PHE A 514 12.72 9.73 1.67
C PHE A 514 11.56 10.31 2.48
N ILE A 515 10.56 10.88 1.82
CA ILE A 515 9.43 11.49 2.52
C ILE A 515 8.16 10.72 2.18
N SER A 516 7.63 9.99 3.15
CA SER A 516 6.28 9.42 3.06
C SER A 516 5.25 10.54 3.10
N LEU A 517 4.25 10.50 2.24
CA LEU A 517 3.16 11.48 2.21
C LEU A 517 1.87 10.89 2.76
N ALA A 518 1.31 9.93 2.06
CA ALA A 518 -0.01 9.40 2.38
C ALA A 518 -0.25 8.00 1.80
N VAL A 519 -1.32 7.39 2.27
CA VAL A 519 -1.98 6.25 1.61
C VAL A 519 -3.39 6.70 1.21
N ARG A 520 -3.77 6.48 -0.05
CA ARG A 520 -5.11 6.86 -0.56
C ARG A 520 -6.19 5.99 0.09
N ASN A 521 -7.35 6.60 0.29
CA ASN A 521 -8.51 5.87 0.81
C ASN A 521 -9.31 5.25 -0.33
N ASN A 522 -10.07 4.23 0.02
CA ASN A 522 -11.06 3.58 -0.83
C ASN A 522 -12.43 3.66 -0.15
N TYR A 523 -13.48 3.40 -0.89
CA TYR A 523 -14.85 3.47 -0.42
C TYR A 523 -15.63 2.25 -0.83
N ILE A 524 -16.47 1.77 0.08
CA ILE A 524 -17.56 0.85 -0.21
C ILE A 524 -18.86 1.64 -0.14
N VAL A 525 -19.65 1.52 -1.20
CA VAL A 525 -21.02 2.01 -1.25
C VAL A 525 -21.95 0.81 -1.14
N SER A 526 -22.86 0.84 -0.20
CA SER A 526 -23.87 -0.21 -0.03
C SER A 526 -25.29 0.39 -0.02
N ASN A 527 -26.24 -0.34 -0.61
CA ASN A 527 -27.65 0.04 -0.63
C ASN A 527 -28.18 0.15 0.82
N SER A 528 -28.92 1.23 1.11
CA SER A 528 -29.49 1.51 2.44
C SER A 528 -30.54 0.47 2.91
N ARG A 529 -30.99 -0.43 2.02
CA ARG A 529 -31.83 -1.59 2.41
C ARG A 529 -31.06 -2.60 3.26
N LEU A 530 -29.72 -2.59 3.20
CA LEU A 530 -28.87 -3.44 4.02
C LEU A 530 -28.69 -2.83 5.40
N LYS A 531 -28.93 -3.60 6.45
CA LYS A 531 -28.64 -3.27 7.85
C LYS A 531 -27.37 -3.99 8.29
N GLY A 532 -26.60 -3.35 9.14
CA GLY A 532 -25.34 -3.89 9.65
C GLY A 532 -24.15 -3.11 9.11
N LYS A 533 -22.97 -3.62 9.38
CA LYS A 533 -21.69 -2.97 9.00
C LYS A 533 -20.79 -3.98 8.33
N ILE A 534 -20.22 -3.60 7.20
CA ILE A 534 -19.08 -4.28 6.59
C ILE A 534 -17.78 -3.61 7.07
N THR A 535 -16.73 -4.38 7.15
CA THR A 535 -15.40 -3.95 7.61
C THR A 535 -14.36 -4.17 6.50
N PRO A 536 -14.49 -3.42 5.38
CA PRO A 536 -13.70 -3.65 4.18
C PRO A 536 -12.22 -3.39 4.41
N ASN A 537 -11.40 -4.18 3.74
CA ASN A 537 -10.00 -3.93 3.50
C ASN A 537 -9.69 -4.18 2.01
N ASP A 538 -8.48 -3.82 1.54
CA ASP A 538 -8.14 -3.94 0.09
C ASP A 538 -7.90 -5.41 -0.35
N PHE A 539 -7.90 -6.36 0.58
CA PHE A 539 -7.84 -7.81 0.32
C PHE A 539 -9.24 -8.42 0.24
N ASP A 540 -10.15 -8.00 1.13
CA ASP A 540 -11.56 -8.43 1.14
C ASP A 540 -12.49 -7.24 1.40
N VAL A 541 -13.15 -6.77 0.35
CA VAL A 541 -14.11 -5.66 0.46
C VAL A 541 -15.45 -6.10 1.01
N TYR A 542 -15.72 -7.40 1.04
CA TYR A 542 -16.95 -7.99 1.55
C TYR A 542 -16.80 -8.54 2.97
N GLU A 543 -15.68 -8.30 3.65
CA GLU A 543 -15.52 -8.73 5.04
C GLU A 543 -16.68 -8.20 5.90
N GLY A 544 -17.31 -9.10 6.64
CA GLY A 544 -18.50 -8.80 7.45
C GLY A 544 -19.84 -8.90 6.71
N ILE A 545 -19.87 -9.19 5.41
CA ILE A 545 -21.13 -9.34 4.64
C ILE A 545 -22.08 -10.38 5.24
N SER A 546 -21.56 -11.42 5.86
CA SER A 546 -22.31 -12.47 6.54
C SER A 546 -23.14 -11.97 7.74
N ASN A 547 -22.81 -10.79 8.27
CA ASN A 547 -23.48 -10.15 9.41
C ASN A 547 -24.52 -9.12 8.98
N LEU A 548 -24.70 -8.91 7.69
CA LEU A 548 -25.73 -8.00 7.17
C LEU A 548 -27.11 -8.63 7.25
N ASP A 549 -28.12 -7.78 7.28
CA ASP A 549 -29.53 -8.14 7.17
C ASP A 549 -30.23 -7.24 6.15
N ILE A 550 -31.28 -7.72 5.55
CA ILE A 550 -32.09 -6.95 4.60
C ILE A 550 -33.29 -6.36 5.36
N LYS A 551 -33.50 -5.05 5.28
CA LYS A 551 -34.71 -4.42 5.84
C LYS A 551 -35.91 -5.13 5.23
N SER A 552 -36.75 -5.78 6.05
CA SER A 552 -38.07 -6.16 5.62
C SER A 552 -38.84 -4.89 5.27
N ASN A 553 -39.44 -4.82 4.10
CA ASN A 553 -40.48 -3.85 3.82
C ASN A 553 -41.66 -4.22 4.73
N GLU A 554 -41.63 -3.74 5.98
CA GLU A 554 -42.88 -3.67 6.76
C GLU A 554 -43.72 -2.64 6.02
N SER A 555 -44.70 -3.15 5.26
CA SER A 555 -45.78 -2.36 4.69
C SER A 555 -46.45 -1.60 5.84
N ASN A 556 -46.22 -0.27 5.90
CA ASN A 556 -47.08 0.65 6.62
C ASN A 556 -48.46 0.66 5.98
#